data_364d5f637be30e8b1129593fc51bdbd0
#
_entry.id   364d5f637be30e8b1129593fc51bdbd0
#
_cell.length_a   1.000
_cell.length_b   1.000
_cell.length_c   1.000
_cell.angle_alpha   90.00
_cell.angle_beta   90.00
_cell.angle_gamma   90.00
#
_symmetry.space_group_name_H-M   'P 1'
#
loop_
_entity.id
_entity.type
_entity.pdbx_description
1 polymer ?
#
loop_
_entity_poly.entity_id
_entity_poly.type
_entity_poly.pdbx_seq_one_letter_code
_entity_poly.pdbx_strand_id
1 'polypeptide(L)'
;YEPRELIVLDDGDDPVAELMPDDPRVRYVRLDRRQTVGAKRNMGCRLAKGDVIVHWDDDDWMADWRLTYQVAQLREKDADLCGLDRLLFLDARRGQAWQYVYPRAAKSNPRSGQLAREEQSRGAKWLAGGTFCYRRELWQRNPFPELDVGEDNRFVWSREAKRLLALPDNSFYVAMIHDGNTSPKRTSGSRWQAHPVEPLRKMLGKDWARYAGEIGD
;
A
#
# COMPACT_ATOMS: atom_id res chain seq x y z
N TYR A 1 -4.82 -14.73 10.15
CA TYR A 1 -4.79 -15.47 8.88
C TYR A 1 -3.59 -16.41 8.83
N GLU A 2 -3.83 -17.69 8.50
CA GLU A 2 -2.78 -18.71 8.39
C GLU A 2 -3.05 -19.59 7.13
N PRO A 3 -1.99 -20.13 6.49
CA PRO A 3 -0.57 -19.85 6.75
C PRO A 3 -0.13 -18.50 6.19
N ARG A 4 0.88 -17.90 6.80
CA ARG A 4 1.46 -16.62 6.35
C ARG A 4 2.97 -16.59 6.52
N GLU A 5 3.64 -15.73 5.79
CA GLU A 5 5.05 -15.36 5.98
C GLU A 5 5.20 -13.84 5.88
N LEU A 6 6.23 -13.29 6.47
CA LEU A 6 6.62 -11.88 6.38
C LEU A 6 8.03 -11.80 5.80
N ILE A 7 8.21 -10.96 4.76
CA ILE A 7 9.51 -10.68 4.16
C ILE A 7 9.80 -9.21 4.39
N VAL A 8 10.85 -8.92 5.13
CA VAL A 8 11.33 -7.57 5.42
C VAL A 8 12.56 -7.31 4.58
N LEU A 9 12.51 -6.29 3.73
CA LEU A 9 13.62 -5.83 2.89
C LEU A 9 14.10 -4.49 3.42
N ASP A 10 15.27 -4.47 3.99
CA ASP A 10 15.82 -3.30 4.66
C ASP A 10 17.01 -2.75 3.88
N ASP A 11 16.87 -1.52 3.36
CA ASP A 11 17.91 -0.73 2.70
C ASP A 11 18.10 0.64 3.37
N GLY A 12 17.56 0.80 4.60
CA GLY A 12 17.70 2.01 5.41
C GLY A 12 19.11 2.22 5.96
N ASP A 13 19.43 3.44 6.39
CA ASP A 13 20.72 3.73 7.00
C ASP A 13 20.85 3.16 8.42
N ASP A 14 19.71 2.96 9.09
CA ASP A 14 19.59 2.36 10.43
C ASP A 14 18.97 0.95 10.32
N PRO A 15 19.77 -0.12 10.41
CA PRO A 15 19.27 -1.49 10.25
C PRO A 15 18.31 -1.90 11.36
N VAL A 16 17.21 -2.54 10.97
CA VAL A 16 16.15 -2.97 11.90
C VAL A 16 16.21 -4.46 12.27
N ALA A 17 17.33 -5.13 12.01
CA ALA A 17 17.47 -6.58 12.27
C ALA A 17 17.16 -6.98 13.72
N GLU A 18 17.56 -6.15 14.70
CA GLU A 18 17.33 -6.39 16.12
C GLU A 18 15.84 -6.29 16.54
N LEU A 19 15.01 -5.65 15.70
CA LEU A 19 13.57 -5.54 15.93
C LEU A 19 12.80 -6.75 15.39
N MET A 20 13.47 -7.65 14.65
CA MET A 20 12.79 -8.80 14.08
C MET A 20 12.51 -9.86 15.16
N PRO A 21 11.27 -10.39 15.21
CA PRO A 21 10.95 -11.45 16.13
C PRO A 21 11.65 -12.76 15.73
N ASP A 22 11.98 -13.59 16.71
CA ASP A 22 12.44 -14.95 16.47
C ASP A 22 11.24 -15.84 16.05
N ASP A 23 10.84 -15.72 14.81
CA ASP A 23 9.72 -16.43 14.19
C ASP A 23 10.15 -16.96 12.81
N PRO A 24 10.10 -18.29 12.57
CA PRO A 24 10.51 -18.90 11.31
C PRO A 24 9.69 -18.42 10.09
N ARG A 25 8.55 -17.77 10.32
CA ARG A 25 7.73 -17.15 9.29
C ARG A 25 8.21 -15.76 8.87
N VAL A 26 9.15 -15.16 9.64
CA VAL A 26 9.72 -13.85 9.35
C VAL A 26 11.08 -14.02 8.70
N ARG A 27 11.23 -13.44 7.51
CA ARG A 27 12.48 -13.42 6.77
C ARG A 27 12.97 -11.99 6.61
N TYR A 28 14.02 -11.65 7.33
CA TYR A 28 14.72 -10.37 7.17
C TYR A 28 15.83 -10.50 6.14
N VAL A 29 15.95 -9.49 5.27
CA VAL A 29 16.98 -9.38 4.23
C VAL A 29 17.54 -7.98 4.23
N ARG A 30 18.78 -7.84 4.66
CA ARG A 30 19.53 -6.60 4.54
C ARG A 30 20.04 -6.43 3.11
N LEU A 31 19.84 -5.24 2.54
CA LEU A 31 20.34 -4.88 1.22
C LEU A 31 21.57 -3.99 1.36
N ASP A 32 22.59 -4.23 0.53
CA ASP A 32 23.86 -3.52 0.60
C ASP A 32 23.78 -2.05 0.13
N ARG A 33 22.72 -1.72 -0.59
CA ARG A 33 22.47 -0.38 -1.13
C ARG A 33 20.99 -0.10 -1.29
N ARG A 34 20.64 1.17 -1.26
CA ARG A 34 19.28 1.63 -1.51
C ARG A 34 18.77 1.18 -2.89
N GLN A 35 17.57 0.66 -2.92
CA GLN A 35 16.88 0.17 -4.10
C GLN A 35 15.62 1.00 -4.35
N THR A 36 15.14 1.02 -5.59
CA THR A 36 13.83 1.59 -5.88
C THR A 36 12.71 0.77 -5.24
N VAL A 37 11.57 1.40 -4.98
CA VAL A 37 10.38 0.71 -4.42
C VAL A 37 9.98 -0.47 -5.29
N GLY A 38 9.95 -0.29 -6.62
CA GLY A 38 9.62 -1.36 -7.56
C GLY A 38 10.60 -2.53 -7.53
N ALA A 39 11.91 -2.25 -7.40
CA ALA A 39 12.94 -3.29 -7.27
C ALA A 39 12.76 -4.09 -5.97
N LYS A 40 12.50 -3.41 -4.84
CA LYS A 40 12.20 -4.07 -3.55
C LYS A 40 10.94 -4.93 -3.64
N ARG A 41 9.85 -4.43 -4.22
CA ARG A 41 8.63 -5.21 -4.44
C ARG A 41 8.89 -6.47 -5.27
N ASN A 42 9.67 -6.35 -6.34
CA ASN A 42 10.07 -7.52 -7.15
C ASN A 42 10.91 -8.52 -6.35
N MET A 43 11.82 -8.04 -5.51
CA MET A 43 12.64 -8.90 -4.66
C MET A 43 11.77 -9.63 -3.64
N GLY A 44 10.86 -8.95 -2.95
CA GLY A 44 9.91 -9.56 -2.02
C GLY A 44 9.08 -10.65 -2.69
N CYS A 45 8.55 -10.39 -3.87
CA CYS A 45 7.78 -11.37 -4.64
C CYS A 45 8.60 -12.60 -5.07
N ARG A 46 9.90 -12.42 -5.40
CA ARG A 46 10.81 -13.56 -5.70
C ARG A 46 11.08 -14.43 -4.48
N LEU A 47 11.18 -13.81 -3.32
CA LEU A 47 11.46 -14.51 -2.06
C LEU A 47 10.23 -15.19 -1.46
N ALA A 48 9.05 -14.69 -1.81
CA ALA A 48 7.77 -15.20 -1.32
C ALA A 48 7.48 -16.62 -1.82
N LYS A 49 6.96 -17.45 -0.93
CA LYS A 49 6.50 -18.81 -1.20
C LYS A 49 4.97 -18.87 -1.38
N GLY A 50 4.25 -17.92 -0.77
CA GLY A 50 2.80 -17.84 -0.82
C GLY A 50 2.24 -17.55 -2.22
N ASP A 51 1.01 -17.98 -2.50
CA ASP A 51 0.30 -17.75 -3.77
C ASP A 51 -0.35 -16.37 -3.82
N VAL A 52 -0.48 -15.71 -2.67
CA VAL A 52 -1.04 -14.36 -2.54
C VAL A 52 0.02 -13.47 -1.91
N ILE A 53 0.25 -12.32 -2.54
CA ILE A 53 1.16 -11.27 -2.06
C ILE A 53 0.33 -10.13 -1.49
N VAL A 54 0.73 -9.63 -0.33
CA VAL A 54 0.16 -8.43 0.28
C VAL A 54 1.27 -7.42 0.55
N HIS A 55 1.10 -6.20 0.08
CA HIS A 55 2.01 -5.11 0.41
C HIS A 55 1.82 -4.69 1.86
N TRP A 56 2.92 -4.39 2.53
CA TRP A 56 2.92 -3.93 3.91
C TRP A 56 3.94 -2.81 4.05
N ASP A 57 3.45 -1.57 4.02
CA ASP A 57 4.30 -0.39 4.20
C ASP A 57 4.57 -0.24 5.72
N ASP A 58 5.82 0.01 6.10
CA ASP A 58 6.28 -0.03 7.49
C ASP A 58 5.93 1.21 8.30
N ASP A 59 5.56 2.29 7.62
CA ASP A 59 5.19 3.58 8.18
C ASP A 59 3.67 3.77 8.37
N ASP A 60 2.83 2.84 7.87
CA ASP A 60 1.37 2.95 7.89
C ASP A 60 0.72 2.07 8.96
N TRP A 61 -0.49 2.45 9.41
CA TRP A 61 -1.27 1.60 10.32
C TRP A 61 -2.17 0.63 9.56
N MET A 62 -2.22 -0.60 10.06
CA MET A 62 -3.02 -1.67 9.48
C MET A 62 -3.69 -2.51 10.55
N ALA A 63 -4.99 -2.80 10.34
CA ALA A 63 -5.75 -3.65 11.24
C ALA A 63 -5.26 -5.11 11.18
N ASP A 64 -5.30 -5.81 12.31
CA ASP A 64 -4.91 -7.22 12.45
C ASP A 64 -5.73 -8.18 11.58
N TRP A 65 -6.97 -7.82 11.25
CA TRP A 65 -7.87 -8.57 10.38
C TRP A 65 -7.68 -8.30 8.88
N ARG A 66 -6.79 -7.38 8.49
CA ARG A 66 -6.55 -6.98 7.09
C ARG A 66 -6.30 -8.17 6.17
N LEU A 67 -5.38 -9.07 6.55
CA LEU A 67 -5.02 -10.23 5.71
C LEU A 67 -6.22 -11.14 5.47
N THR A 68 -6.97 -11.46 6.53
CA THR A 68 -8.16 -12.33 6.43
C THR A 68 -9.18 -11.73 5.49
N TYR A 69 -9.49 -10.45 5.63
CA TYR A 69 -10.45 -9.75 4.78
C TYR A 69 -10.01 -9.69 3.32
N GLN A 70 -8.80 -9.19 3.06
CA GLN A 70 -8.34 -9.01 1.68
C GLN A 70 -8.20 -10.33 0.92
N VAL A 71 -7.67 -11.38 1.57
CA VAL A 71 -7.53 -12.69 0.93
C VAL A 71 -8.90 -13.33 0.67
N ALA A 72 -9.85 -13.19 1.59
CA ALA A 72 -11.23 -13.65 1.38
C ALA A 72 -11.85 -12.95 0.17
N GLN A 73 -11.79 -11.61 0.12
CA GLN A 73 -12.34 -10.82 -0.99
C GLN A 73 -11.68 -11.17 -2.33
N LEU A 74 -10.34 -11.34 -2.35
CA LEU A 74 -9.60 -11.72 -3.56
C LEU A 74 -10.12 -13.08 -4.12
N ARG A 75 -10.34 -14.06 -3.23
CA ARG A 75 -10.79 -15.41 -3.59
C ARG A 75 -12.26 -15.44 -3.97
N GLU A 76 -13.15 -14.89 -3.15
CA GLU A 76 -14.60 -14.90 -3.37
C GLU A 76 -15.02 -14.19 -4.65
N LYS A 77 -14.34 -13.10 -4.99
CA LYS A 77 -14.60 -12.32 -6.22
C LYS A 77 -13.74 -12.76 -7.40
N ASP A 78 -12.96 -13.82 -7.25
CA ASP A 78 -12.02 -14.31 -8.26
C ASP A 78 -11.18 -13.19 -8.90
N ALA A 79 -10.72 -12.25 -8.05
CA ALA A 79 -9.95 -11.11 -8.49
C ALA A 79 -8.47 -11.47 -8.70
N ASP A 80 -7.79 -10.77 -9.61
CA ASP A 80 -6.34 -10.87 -9.79
C ASP A 80 -5.62 -9.99 -8.75
N LEU A 81 -6.22 -8.83 -8.44
CA LEU A 81 -5.73 -7.86 -7.48
C LEU A 81 -6.89 -7.14 -6.81
N CYS A 82 -6.79 -6.91 -5.50
CA CYS A 82 -7.67 -6.00 -4.76
C CYS A 82 -6.87 -4.95 -3.99
N GLY A 83 -7.50 -3.82 -3.71
CA GLY A 83 -6.93 -2.71 -2.97
C GLY A 83 -7.97 -1.61 -2.74
N LEU A 84 -7.55 -0.47 -2.21
CA LEU A 84 -8.42 0.66 -1.89
C LEU A 84 -8.38 1.73 -2.98
N ASP A 85 -9.56 2.19 -3.41
CA ASP A 85 -9.76 3.38 -4.25
C ASP A 85 -10.09 4.64 -3.43
N ARG A 86 -10.22 4.48 -2.10
CA ARG A 86 -10.41 5.55 -1.10
C ARG A 86 -9.54 5.24 0.10
N LEU A 87 -8.62 6.14 0.40
CA LEU A 87 -7.61 5.93 1.43
C LEU A 87 -7.75 6.97 2.53
N LEU A 88 -7.69 6.52 3.78
CA LEU A 88 -7.62 7.39 4.94
C LEU A 88 -6.17 7.81 5.18
N PHE A 89 -5.95 9.09 5.46
CA PHE A 89 -4.66 9.66 5.79
C PHE A 89 -4.72 10.35 7.14
N LEU A 90 -3.67 10.22 7.93
CA LEU A 90 -3.53 10.85 9.23
C LEU A 90 -2.17 11.54 9.36
N ASP A 91 -2.18 12.83 9.66
CA ASP A 91 -1.06 13.53 10.26
C ASP A 91 -1.32 13.60 11.78
N ALA A 92 -0.83 12.63 12.51
CA ALA A 92 -1.09 12.51 13.93
C ALA A 92 -0.45 13.65 14.73
N ARG A 93 0.72 14.18 14.30
CA ARG A 93 1.40 15.29 14.96
C ARG A 93 0.63 16.60 14.86
N ARG A 94 -0.04 16.84 13.71
CA ARG A 94 -0.86 18.03 13.48
C ARG A 94 -2.32 17.85 13.88
N GLY A 95 -2.72 16.62 14.24
CA GLY A 95 -4.11 16.31 14.55
C GLY A 95 -5.03 16.53 13.34
N GLN A 96 -4.58 16.19 12.14
CA GLN A 96 -5.32 16.39 10.90
C GLN A 96 -5.49 15.08 10.16
N ALA A 97 -6.66 14.89 9.55
CA ALA A 97 -6.94 13.69 8.78
C ALA A 97 -7.71 14.02 7.50
N TRP A 98 -7.55 13.15 6.52
CA TRP A 98 -8.20 13.28 5.22
C TRP A 98 -8.64 11.92 4.69
N GLN A 99 -9.65 11.94 3.83
CA GLN A 99 -9.94 10.86 2.90
C GLN A 99 -9.47 11.29 1.51
N TYR A 100 -8.62 10.51 0.88
CA TYR A 100 -8.24 10.69 -0.51
C TYR A 100 -9.04 9.72 -1.37
N VAL A 101 -9.69 10.26 -2.42
CA VAL A 101 -10.48 9.47 -3.37
C VAL A 101 -9.72 9.40 -4.69
N TYR A 102 -9.33 8.20 -5.07
CA TYR A 102 -8.69 7.97 -6.36
C TYR A 102 -9.69 8.18 -7.51
N PRO A 103 -9.25 8.74 -8.64
CA PRO A 103 -10.17 9.00 -9.75
C PRO A 103 -10.71 7.67 -10.29
N ARG A 104 -12.01 7.56 -10.34
CA ARG A 104 -12.65 6.59 -11.22
C ARG A 104 -12.44 7.10 -12.63
N ALA A 105 -11.87 6.28 -13.53
CA ALA A 105 -11.55 6.61 -14.92
C ALA A 105 -12.16 7.93 -15.41
N ALA A 106 -11.49 9.04 -15.18
CA ALA A 106 -12.04 10.34 -15.43
C ALA A 106 -11.17 11.09 -16.41
N LYS A 107 -11.84 11.76 -17.31
CA LYS A 107 -11.38 12.76 -18.28
C LYS A 107 -9.91 13.18 -18.10
N SER A 108 -9.12 12.92 -19.12
CA SER A 108 -7.69 13.21 -19.26
C SER A 108 -7.20 14.44 -18.48
N ASN A 109 -6.25 14.24 -17.56
CA ASN A 109 -5.44 15.34 -17.06
C ASN A 109 -4.38 15.66 -18.14
N PRO A 110 -4.33 16.88 -18.69
CA PRO A 110 -3.38 17.24 -19.75
C PRO A 110 -1.90 17.10 -19.34
N ARG A 111 -1.61 16.98 -18.03
CA ARG A 111 -0.25 16.85 -17.48
C ARG A 111 0.21 15.41 -17.27
N SER A 112 -0.65 14.43 -17.44
CA SER A 112 -0.25 13.02 -17.41
C SER A 112 0.33 12.64 -18.77
N GLY A 113 1.48 11.93 -18.76
CA GLY A 113 2.16 11.50 -19.98
C GLY A 113 1.27 10.60 -20.86
N GLN A 114 1.71 10.33 -22.08
CA GLN A 114 0.94 9.63 -23.13
C GLN A 114 0.38 8.27 -22.68
N LEU A 115 1.13 7.50 -21.90
CA LEU A 115 0.71 6.20 -21.34
C LEU A 115 -0.49 6.33 -20.39
N ALA A 116 -0.50 7.35 -19.52
CA ALA A 116 -1.60 7.60 -18.62
C ALA A 116 -2.89 8.01 -19.35
N ARG A 117 -2.80 8.61 -20.54
CA ARG A 117 -3.95 8.98 -21.38
C ARG A 117 -4.59 7.78 -22.06
N GLU A 118 -3.79 6.85 -22.55
CA GLU A 118 -4.29 5.63 -23.21
C GLU A 118 -5.00 4.71 -22.21
N GLU A 119 -4.51 4.61 -20.98
CA GLU A 119 -5.06 3.78 -19.93
C GLU A 119 -6.27 4.41 -19.24
N GLN A 120 -6.29 5.75 -19.07
CA GLN A 120 -7.47 6.48 -18.64
C GLN A 120 -8.64 6.33 -19.60
N SER A 121 -8.39 6.23 -20.90
CA SER A 121 -9.42 6.01 -21.92
C SER A 121 -10.08 4.62 -21.83
N ARG A 122 -9.42 3.65 -21.15
CA ARG A 122 -9.89 2.29 -20.95
C ARG A 122 -10.66 2.06 -19.64
N GLY A 123 -10.93 3.11 -18.87
CA GLY A 123 -11.63 2.97 -17.59
C GLY A 123 -10.80 2.33 -16.47
N ALA A 124 -9.47 2.50 -16.53
CA ALA A 124 -8.55 1.91 -15.56
C ALA A 124 -8.86 2.37 -14.12
N LYS A 125 -9.00 1.42 -13.22
CA LYS A 125 -9.19 1.69 -11.78
C LYS A 125 -7.86 2.12 -11.15
N TRP A 126 -7.93 3.09 -10.26
CA TRP A 126 -6.81 3.48 -9.41
C TRP A 126 -6.97 2.82 -8.05
N LEU A 127 -5.92 2.13 -7.62
CA LEU A 127 -5.85 1.53 -6.30
C LEU A 127 -4.55 1.98 -5.61
N ALA A 128 -4.59 2.16 -4.30
CA ALA A 128 -3.43 2.57 -3.51
C ALA A 128 -2.41 1.43 -3.37
N GLY A 129 -1.16 1.66 -3.76
CA GLY A 129 -0.09 0.64 -3.81
C GLY A 129 0.18 -0.08 -2.50
N GLY A 130 0.21 0.63 -1.36
CA GLY A 130 0.38 0.05 -0.03
C GLY A 130 -0.76 -0.86 0.42
N THR A 131 -1.91 -0.81 -0.29
CA THR A 131 -3.08 -1.62 0.03
C THR A 131 -3.24 -2.86 -0.87
N PHE A 132 -2.29 -3.14 -1.74
CA PHE A 132 -2.41 -4.25 -2.68
C PHE A 132 -2.41 -5.60 -1.99
N CYS A 133 -3.35 -6.44 -2.45
CA CYS A 133 -3.37 -7.88 -2.23
C CYS A 133 -3.67 -8.54 -3.58
N TYR A 134 -2.77 -9.40 -4.07
CA TYR A 134 -2.86 -9.95 -5.42
C TYR A 134 -2.30 -11.37 -5.52
N ARG A 135 -2.72 -12.07 -6.56
CA ARG A 135 -2.19 -13.39 -6.90
C ARG A 135 -0.74 -13.26 -7.36
N ARG A 136 0.17 -14.07 -6.83
CA ARG A 136 1.59 -14.07 -7.20
C ARG A 136 1.80 -14.28 -8.71
N GLU A 137 0.94 -15.06 -9.33
CA GLU A 137 0.94 -15.26 -10.79
C GLU A 137 0.78 -13.97 -11.60
N LEU A 138 0.02 -12.98 -11.09
CA LEU A 138 -0.08 -11.68 -11.74
C LEU A 138 1.28 -11.00 -11.79
N TRP A 139 2.02 -10.99 -10.68
CA TRP A 139 3.39 -10.46 -10.66
C TRP A 139 4.35 -11.21 -11.58
N GLN A 140 4.28 -12.55 -11.64
CA GLN A 140 5.14 -13.35 -12.50
C GLN A 140 5.00 -12.97 -13.97
N ARG A 141 3.79 -12.62 -14.40
CA ARG A 141 3.51 -12.15 -15.78
C ARG A 141 3.76 -10.66 -15.98
N ASN A 142 3.77 -9.88 -14.89
CA ASN A 142 3.84 -8.43 -14.92
C ASN A 142 4.66 -7.90 -13.73
N PRO A 143 5.98 -8.02 -13.73
CA PRO A 143 6.82 -7.47 -12.67
C PRO A 143 6.67 -5.94 -12.53
N PHE A 144 6.90 -5.42 -11.33
CA PHE A 144 6.93 -3.98 -11.11
C PHE A 144 8.05 -3.32 -11.91
N PRO A 145 7.83 -2.16 -12.55
CA PRO A 145 8.94 -1.36 -13.06
C PRO A 145 9.82 -0.86 -11.90
N GLU A 146 11.12 -0.80 -12.11
CA GLU A 146 12.09 -0.38 -11.08
C GLU A 146 12.09 1.14 -10.90
N LEU A 147 11.02 1.67 -10.32
CA LEU A 147 10.76 3.07 -10.05
C LEU A 147 10.46 3.28 -8.56
N ASP A 148 10.72 4.50 -8.06
CA ASP A 148 10.32 4.91 -6.71
C ASP A 148 8.87 5.42 -6.66
N VAL A 149 8.38 5.99 -7.75
CA VAL A 149 7.01 6.57 -7.81
C VAL A 149 6.33 6.14 -9.10
N GLY A 150 5.09 5.61 -8.95
CA GLY A 150 4.25 5.21 -10.09
C GLY A 150 4.45 3.78 -10.56
N GLU A 151 5.27 2.98 -9.86
CA GLU A 151 5.45 1.55 -10.09
C GLU A 151 4.15 0.78 -9.84
N ASP A 152 3.38 1.19 -8.83
CA ASP A 152 2.07 0.67 -8.46
C ASP A 152 1.03 0.90 -9.56
N ASN A 153 0.96 2.11 -10.07
CA ASN A 153 0.04 2.46 -11.14
C ASN A 153 0.29 1.64 -12.40
N ARG A 154 1.56 1.50 -12.80
CA ARG A 154 1.92 0.70 -13.98
C ARG A 154 1.60 -0.78 -13.79
N PHE A 155 1.76 -1.28 -12.57
CA PHE A 155 1.39 -2.65 -12.23
C PHE A 155 -0.12 -2.89 -12.37
N VAL A 156 -0.94 -2.01 -11.80
CA VAL A 156 -2.42 -2.10 -11.85
C VAL A 156 -2.96 -1.90 -13.27
N TRP A 157 -2.35 -0.99 -14.05
CA TRP A 157 -2.85 -0.67 -15.39
C TRP A 157 -2.31 -1.58 -16.47
N SER A 158 -1.54 -2.56 -16.12
CA SER A 158 -1.07 -3.55 -17.10
C SER A 158 -2.25 -4.33 -17.70
N ARG A 159 -2.05 -4.84 -18.92
CA ARG A 159 -3.04 -5.71 -19.58
C ARG A 159 -3.24 -7.04 -18.87
N GLU A 160 -2.30 -7.41 -17.99
CA GLU A 160 -2.32 -8.66 -17.25
C GLU A 160 -3.27 -8.60 -16.03
N ALA A 161 -3.46 -7.43 -15.43
CA ALA A 161 -4.38 -7.21 -14.31
C ALA A 161 -5.82 -6.98 -14.83
N LYS A 162 -6.54 -8.06 -15.13
CA LYS A 162 -7.87 -7.98 -15.78
C LYS A 162 -9.02 -7.80 -14.78
N ARG A 163 -8.94 -8.49 -13.62
CA ARG A 163 -10.00 -8.51 -12.60
C ARG A 163 -9.56 -7.74 -11.37
N LEU A 164 -9.68 -6.41 -11.46
CA LEU A 164 -9.35 -5.49 -10.38
C LEU A 164 -10.55 -5.26 -9.47
N LEU A 165 -10.36 -5.42 -8.17
CA LEU A 165 -11.38 -5.23 -7.14
C LEU A 165 -11.02 -4.04 -6.24
N ALA A 166 -11.80 -2.96 -6.31
CA ALA A 166 -11.77 -1.91 -5.29
C ALA A 166 -12.59 -2.37 -4.09
N LEU A 167 -11.96 -2.41 -2.93
CA LEU A 167 -12.60 -2.87 -1.69
C LEU A 167 -13.50 -1.77 -1.11
N PRO A 168 -14.73 -2.11 -0.66
CA PRO A 168 -15.67 -1.14 -0.12
C PRO A 168 -15.30 -0.67 1.29
N ASP A 169 -14.70 -1.53 2.12
CA ASP A 169 -14.26 -1.22 3.47
C ASP A 169 -12.81 -0.75 3.43
N ASN A 170 -12.55 0.46 3.90
CA ASN A 170 -11.22 1.06 4.00
C ASN A 170 -10.73 1.21 5.45
N SER A 171 -11.47 0.67 6.42
CA SER A 171 -11.16 0.79 7.85
C SER A 171 -9.98 -0.08 8.32
N PHE A 172 -9.42 -0.88 7.44
CA PHE A 172 -8.25 -1.71 7.74
C PHE A 172 -6.90 -1.05 7.46
N TYR A 173 -6.89 0.19 6.96
CA TYR A 173 -5.66 0.86 6.56
C TYR A 173 -5.74 2.37 6.76
N VAL A 174 -4.75 2.94 7.42
CA VAL A 174 -4.58 4.39 7.54
C VAL A 174 -3.15 4.74 7.15
N ALA A 175 -3.01 5.52 6.08
CA ALA A 175 -1.72 6.02 5.64
C ALA A 175 -1.26 7.19 6.53
N MET A 176 -0.01 7.14 7.01
CA MET A 176 0.55 8.19 7.84
C MET A 176 1.21 9.27 7.00
N ILE A 177 0.98 10.53 7.40
CA ILE A 177 1.67 11.68 6.80
C ILE A 177 2.78 12.11 7.76
N HIS A 178 4.01 12.05 7.27
CA HIS A 178 5.21 12.48 7.98
C HIS A 178 6.29 12.96 6.99
N ASP A 179 7.33 13.61 7.52
CA ASP A 179 8.38 14.23 6.69
C ASP A 179 9.23 13.21 5.91
N GLY A 180 9.26 11.93 6.34
CA GLY A 180 9.96 10.82 5.69
C GLY A 180 9.20 10.15 4.55
N ASN A 181 7.95 10.56 4.23
CA ASN A 181 7.21 9.92 3.14
C ASN A 181 7.95 10.04 1.80
N THR A 182 8.16 8.94 1.10
CA THR A 182 8.79 8.89 -0.23
C THR A 182 8.08 9.81 -1.24
N SER A 183 6.76 9.94 -1.13
CA SER A 183 5.96 10.86 -1.95
C SER A 183 5.28 11.90 -1.06
N PRO A 184 5.73 13.18 -1.09
CA PRO A 184 5.11 14.25 -0.30
C PRO A 184 3.61 14.40 -0.57
N LYS A 185 2.82 14.48 0.51
CA LYS A 185 1.35 14.55 0.42
C LYS A 185 0.89 16.02 0.39
N ARG A 186 0.35 16.45 -0.76
CA ARG A 186 -0.23 17.79 -0.93
C ARG A 186 -1.73 17.73 -0.68
N THR A 187 -2.15 17.98 0.56
CA THR A 187 -3.53 17.80 1.03
C THR A 187 -4.53 18.88 0.56
N SER A 188 -4.10 19.82 -0.28
CA SER A 188 -4.94 20.94 -0.76
C SER A 188 -5.72 20.69 -2.05
N GLY A 189 -5.59 19.48 -2.64
CA GLY A 189 -6.26 19.17 -3.92
C GLY A 189 -7.71 18.72 -3.70
N SER A 190 -8.57 18.87 -4.74
CA SER A 190 -9.99 18.50 -4.69
C SER A 190 -10.29 17.02 -4.38
N ARG A 191 -9.29 16.16 -4.46
CA ARG A 191 -9.40 14.74 -4.09
C ARG A 191 -9.18 14.46 -2.61
N TRP A 192 -8.65 15.45 -1.88
CA TRP A 192 -8.42 15.42 -0.46
C TRP A 192 -9.64 16.01 0.25
N GLN A 193 -10.37 15.18 0.93
CA GLN A 193 -11.54 15.58 1.71
C GLN A 193 -11.16 15.54 3.18
N ALA A 194 -11.32 16.66 3.89
CA ALA A 194 -11.07 16.69 5.32
C ALA A 194 -11.91 15.60 6.03
N HIS A 195 -11.27 14.90 6.95
CA HIS A 195 -11.88 13.82 7.72
C HIS A 195 -11.75 14.09 9.21
N PRO A 196 -12.75 13.80 10.03
CA PRO A 196 -12.61 13.88 11.49
C PRO A 196 -11.49 12.94 11.98
N VAL A 197 -10.69 13.39 12.93
CA VAL A 197 -9.58 12.60 13.51
C VAL A 197 -10.09 11.54 14.49
N GLU A 198 -11.14 11.86 15.25
CA GLU A 198 -11.65 10.98 16.29
C GLU A 198 -12.06 9.57 15.84
N PRO A 199 -12.69 9.36 14.67
CA PRO A 199 -12.93 8.03 14.14
C PRO A 199 -11.63 7.25 13.87
N LEU A 200 -10.55 7.91 13.37
CA LEU A 200 -9.26 7.28 13.15
C LEU A 200 -8.60 6.93 14.49
N ARG A 201 -8.68 7.82 15.47
CA ARG A 201 -8.18 7.55 16.83
C ARG A 201 -8.82 6.31 17.43
N LYS A 202 -10.13 6.16 17.30
CA LYS A 202 -10.85 4.95 17.73
C LYS A 202 -10.43 3.71 16.96
N MET A 203 -10.20 3.85 15.66
CA MET A 203 -9.75 2.77 14.79
C MET A 203 -8.36 2.27 15.18
N LEU A 204 -7.41 3.18 15.39
CA LEU A 204 -6.06 2.86 15.83
C LEU A 204 -6.03 2.33 17.28
N GLY A 205 -6.97 2.75 18.14
CA GLY A 205 -7.09 2.29 19.52
C GLY A 205 -5.79 2.43 20.31
N LYS A 206 -5.28 1.32 20.81
CA LYS A 206 -4.00 1.27 21.59
C LYS A 206 -2.78 1.71 20.78
N ASP A 207 -2.81 1.62 19.48
CA ASP A 207 -1.68 1.96 18.60
C ASP A 207 -1.60 3.48 18.37
N TRP A 208 -2.63 4.26 18.75
CA TRP A 208 -2.66 5.71 18.57
C TRP A 208 -1.42 6.42 19.12
N ALA A 209 -1.05 6.11 20.38
CA ALA A 209 0.06 6.76 21.06
C ALA A 209 1.39 6.61 20.29
N ARG A 210 1.59 5.47 19.64
CA ARG A 210 2.77 5.19 18.81
C ARG A 210 2.90 6.15 17.63
N TYR A 211 1.78 6.45 16.97
CA TYR A 211 1.77 7.34 15.79
C TYR A 211 1.68 8.82 16.17
N ALA A 212 1.06 9.13 17.30
CA ALA A 212 0.95 10.51 17.80
C ALA A 212 2.25 11.03 18.46
N GLY A 213 3.25 10.17 18.68
CA GLY A 213 4.46 10.52 19.43
C GLY A 213 4.20 10.75 20.90
N GLU A 214 3.12 10.16 21.46
CA GLU A 214 2.74 10.27 22.89
C GLU A 214 3.45 9.21 23.75
N ILE A 215 4.20 8.30 23.13
CA ILE A 215 5.07 7.37 23.86
C ILE A 215 6.40 8.13 24.04
N GLY A 216 6.62 8.62 25.26
CA GLY A 216 7.90 9.20 25.65
C GLY A 216 9.05 8.20 25.48
N ASP A 217 10.21 8.76 25.22
CA ASP A 217 11.50 8.07 25.12
C ASP A 217 11.76 7.12 26.30
#